data_d5796b5958424d4062673b8b880fc7fa
#
_entry.id   d5796b5958424d4062673b8b880fc7fa
#
_cell.length_a   1.000
_cell.length_b   1.000
_cell.length_c   1.000
_cell.angle_alpha   90.00
_cell.angle_beta   90.00
_cell.angle_gamma   90.00
#
_symmetry.space_group_name_H-M   'P 1'
#
loop_
_entity.id
_entity.type
_entity.pdbx_description
1 polymer ?
#
loop_
_entity_poly.entity_id
_entity_poly.type
_entity_poly.pdbx_seq_one_letter_code
_entity_poly.pdbx_strand_id
1 'polypeptide(L)'
;MKLKKLLFASAMSLAACGILQAQNTQVIAHRGFWKTDGSAQNSIAALVKADSIHCYGSEFDVWLTADNKLIVDHDGVFKGVRMETSTEKECTSITLDNGENLPTLQQYLDKAKGLKTRLILELKAHKTPERETLAVEQIVKMIKDMGLEKRTEYITFSR
;
A
#
# COMPACT_ATOMS: atom_id res chain seq x y z
N MET A 1 -24.25 -16.41 71.70
CA MET A 1 -23.16 -15.38 71.44
C MET A 1 -22.09 -16.04 70.62
N LYS A 2 -21.69 -15.44 69.49
CA LYS A 2 -20.63 -15.86 68.49
C LYS A 2 -21.10 -16.73 67.32
N LEU A 3 -21.84 -16.10 66.40
CA LEU A 3 -22.00 -16.61 65.04
C LEU A 3 -22.08 -15.41 64.07
N LYS A 4 -21.00 -14.60 63.94
CA LYS A 4 -20.95 -13.43 63.05
C LYS A 4 -19.52 -13.11 62.60
N LYS A 5 -18.72 -14.11 62.23
CA LYS A 5 -17.36 -13.84 61.68
C LYS A 5 -16.91 -14.85 60.61
N LEU A 6 -17.76 -15.27 59.73
CA LEU A 6 -17.33 -16.20 58.67
C LEU A 6 -18.00 -15.91 57.29
N LEU A 7 -18.21 -14.64 56.95
CA LEU A 7 -18.84 -14.26 55.67
C LEU A 7 -18.13 -13.06 55.01
N PHE A 8 -16.80 -12.93 55.14
CA PHE A 8 -16.07 -11.85 54.48
C PHE A 8 -14.77 -12.27 53.79
N ALA A 9 -14.63 -13.54 53.40
CA ALA A 9 -13.40 -14.01 52.76
C ALA A 9 -13.62 -14.67 51.38
N SER A 10 -14.75 -14.41 50.69
CA SER A 10 -15.04 -15.09 49.41
C SER A 10 -15.41 -14.14 48.25
N ALA A 11 -15.08 -12.85 48.33
CA ALA A 11 -15.45 -11.87 47.29
C ALA A 11 -14.27 -11.14 46.67
N MET A 12 -13.06 -11.71 46.69
CA MET A 12 -11.87 -11.02 46.13
C MET A 12 -10.99 -11.90 45.24
N SER A 13 -11.58 -12.78 44.43
CA SER A 13 -10.82 -13.63 43.50
C SER A 13 -11.37 -13.65 42.07
N LEU A 14 -12.12 -12.63 41.65
CA LEU A 14 -12.69 -12.57 40.29
C LEU A 14 -12.41 -11.26 39.58
N ALA A 15 -11.23 -10.69 39.73
CA ALA A 15 -10.85 -9.45 38.98
C ALA A 15 -9.49 -9.54 38.33
N ALA A 16 -9.01 -10.71 37.98
CA ALA A 16 -7.81 -10.87 37.13
C ALA A 16 -8.15 -11.67 35.86
N CYS A 17 -9.32 -11.40 35.27
CA CYS A 17 -9.52 -11.73 33.87
C CYS A 17 -8.75 -10.67 33.07
N GLY A 18 -7.47 -10.96 32.81
CA GLY A 18 -6.65 -10.12 31.94
C GLY A 18 -7.41 -9.90 30.64
N ILE A 19 -7.71 -8.66 30.33
CA ILE A 19 -8.17 -8.27 29.01
C ILE A 19 -7.03 -8.68 28.09
N LEU A 20 -7.12 -9.84 27.47
CA LEU A 20 -6.36 -10.19 26.28
C LEU A 20 -6.78 -9.17 25.24
N GLN A 21 -6.04 -8.07 25.18
CA GLN A 21 -6.15 -7.11 24.10
C GLN A 21 -5.73 -7.87 22.85
N ALA A 22 -6.70 -8.34 22.07
CA ALA A 22 -6.43 -8.89 20.77
C ALA A 22 -5.66 -7.84 20.01
N GLN A 23 -4.37 -8.08 19.75
CA GLN A 23 -3.60 -7.23 18.88
C GLN A 23 -4.31 -7.28 17.52
N ASN A 24 -4.87 -6.14 17.10
CA ASN A 24 -5.45 -6.01 15.77
C ASN A 24 -4.32 -6.12 14.75
N THR A 25 -4.08 -7.33 14.26
CA THR A 25 -3.14 -7.56 13.17
C THR A 25 -3.63 -6.81 11.95
N GLN A 26 -2.80 -5.90 11.45
CA GLN A 26 -3.07 -5.15 10.24
C GLN A 26 -2.52 -5.91 9.04
N VAL A 27 -3.35 -6.13 8.05
CA VAL A 27 -2.97 -6.85 6.82
C VAL A 27 -2.76 -5.85 5.69
N ILE A 28 -1.57 -5.85 5.11
CA ILE A 28 -1.22 -5.08 3.92
C ILE A 28 -1.17 -6.05 2.73
N ALA A 29 -1.90 -5.72 1.67
CA ALA A 29 -1.87 -6.46 0.42
C ALA A 29 -0.64 -6.01 -0.39
N HIS A 30 0.41 -6.84 -0.42
CA HIS A 30 1.65 -6.61 -1.15
C HIS A 30 1.40 -6.63 -2.66
N ARG A 31 1.64 -5.51 -3.34
CA ARG A 31 1.30 -5.24 -4.75
C ARG A 31 -0.20 -5.35 -5.05
N GLY A 32 -1.03 -5.01 -4.03
CA GLY A 32 -2.46 -5.22 -4.05
C GLY A 32 -2.90 -6.67 -3.83
N PHE A 33 -4.21 -6.95 -3.84
CA PHE A 33 -4.72 -8.32 -3.77
C PHE A 33 -4.79 -8.93 -5.18
N TRP A 34 -3.62 -9.31 -5.69
CA TRP A 34 -3.43 -9.69 -7.08
C TRP A 34 -3.55 -11.19 -7.37
N LYS A 35 -3.30 -12.07 -6.40
CA LYS A 35 -3.41 -13.55 -6.57
C LYS A 35 -4.87 -14.01 -6.62
N THR A 36 -5.66 -13.43 -7.52
CA THR A 36 -7.08 -13.74 -7.70
C THR A 36 -7.51 -13.40 -9.13
N ASP A 37 -8.56 -14.03 -9.62
CA ASP A 37 -9.05 -13.90 -11.00
C ASP A 37 -9.29 -12.43 -11.39
N GLY A 38 -8.88 -12.04 -12.60
CA GLY A 38 -9.04 -10.69 -13.12
C GLY A 38 -8.18 -9.64 -12.41
N SER A 39 -7.08 -10.04 -11.76
CA SER A 39 -6.16 -9.16 -11.09
C SER A 39 -4.71 -9.46 -11.46
N ALA A 40 -3.83 -8.46 -11.40
CA ALA A 40 -2.39 -8.58 -11.63
C ALA A 40 -1.63 -7.74 -10.60
N GLN A 41 -0.35 -8.04 -10.38
CA GLN A 41 0.50 -7.23 -9.49
C GLN A 41 0.43 -5.76 -9.91
N ASN A 42 0.33 -4.86 -8.92
CA ASN A 42 0.32 -3.40 -9.16
C ASN A 42 -0.80 -2.90 -10.09
N SER A 43 -1.79 -3.74 -10.45
CA SER A 43 -2.93 -3.32 -11.26
C SER A 43 -3.94 -2.50 -10.44
N ILE A 44 -4.74 -1.72 -11.13
CA ILE A 44 -5.86 -0.99 -10.49
C ILE A 44 -6.88 -1.99 -9.92
N ALA A 45 -7.11 -3.12 -10.58
CA ALA A 45 -7.95 -4.19 -10.06
C ALA A 45 -7.42 -4.75 -8.73
N ALA A 46 -6.10 -4.92 -8.57
CA ALA A 46 -5.50 -5.41 -7.33
C ALA A 46 -5.72 -4.45 -6.16
N LEU A 47 -5.63 -3.15 -6.40
CA LEU A 47 -5.96 -2.10 -5.42
C LEU A 47 -7.44 -2.19 -4.99
N VAL A 48 -8.35 -2.24 -5.95
CA VAL A 48 -9.80 -2.32 -5.69
C VAL A 48 -10.14 -3.57 -4.88
N LYS A 49 -9.53 -4.70 -5.21
CA LYS A 49 -9.74 -5.95 -4.48
C LYS A 49 -9.18 -5.92 -3.06
N ALA A 50 -8.02 -5.29 -2.84
CA ALA A 50 -7.48 -5.07 -1.49
C ALA A 50 -8.45 -4.26 -0.63
N ASP A 51 -9.08 -3.23 -1.19
CA ASP A 51 -10.12 -2.44 -0.52
C ASP A 51 -11.37 -3.29 -0.22
N SER A 52 -11.83 -4.10 -1.18
CA SER A 52 -13.04 -4.91 -1.07
C SER A 52 -12.98 -5.96 0.05
N ILE A 53 -11.79 -6.47 0.35
CA ILE A 53 -11.57 -7.42 1.45
C ILE A 53 -11.09 -6.74 2.74
N HIS A 54 -11.17 -5.40 2.80
CA HIS A 54 -10.85 -4.59 3.96
C HIS A 54 -9.42 -4.75 4.47
N CYS A 55 -8.43 -4.88 3.58
CA CYS A 55 -7.03 -4.75 3.97
C CYS A 55 -6.77 -3.38 4.61
N TYR A 56 -5.91 -3.36 5.62
CA TYR A 56 -5.43 -2.10 6.22
C TYR A 56 -4.80 -1.20 5.16
N GLY A 57 -3.97 -1.78 4.29
CA GLY A 57 -3.31 -1.07 3.20
C GLY A 57 -3.16 -1.92 1.96
N SER A 58 -3.05 -1.26 0.81
CA SER A 58 -2.57 -1.82 -0.45
C SER A 58 -1.18 -1.24 -0.70
N GLU A 59 -0.19 -2.09 -0.74
CA GLU A 59 1.16 -1.69 -1.10
C GLU A 59 1.31 -1.72 -2.63
N PHE A 60 2.10 -0.81 -3.18
CA PHE A 60 2.38 -0.69 -4.60
C PHE A 60 3.70 0.05 -4.84
N ASP A 61 4.33 -0.24 -5.97
CA ASP A 61 5.68 0.18 -6.32
C ASP A 61 5.67 1.30 -7.36
N VAL A 62 6.56 2.29 -7.23
CA VAL A 62 6.61 3.45 -8.12
C VAL A 62 8.01 3.63 -8.73
N TRP A 63 8.04 3.84 -10.03
CA TRP A 63 9.21 4.22 -10.82
C TRP A 63 9.05 5.60 -11.45
N LEU A 64 10.17 6.31 -11.61
CA LEU A 64 10.28 7.50 -12.45
C LEU A 64 10.84 7.12 -13.83
N THR A 65 10.10 7.40 -14.88
CA THR A 65 10.46 7.12 -16.28
C THR A 65 11.52 8.08 -16.84
N ALA A 66 12.07 7.80 -18.02
CA ALA A 66 13.05 8.67 -18.67
C ALA A 66 12.55 10.09 -18.92
N ASP A 67 11.26 10.26 -19.20
CA ASP A 67 10.59 11.55 -19.41
C ASP A 67 9.98 12.13 -18.12
N ASN A 68 10.48 11.68 -16.96
CA ASN A 68 10.10 12.17 -15.63
C ASN A 68 8.60 12.04 -15.32
N LYS A 69 8.00 10.91 -15.67
CA LYS A 69 6.65 10.54 -15.32
C LYS A 69 6.66 9.41 -14.29
N LEU A 70 5.63 9.30 -13.48
CA LEU A 70 5.51 8.29 -12.44
C LEU A 70 4.57 7.17 -12.90
N ILE A 71 5.07 5.93 -12.85
CA ILE A 71 4.35 4.71 -13.22
C ILE A 71 4.34 3.72 -12.06
N VAL A 72 3.41 2.76 -12.08
CA VAL A 72 3.26 1.76 -11.00
C VAL A 72 3.64 0.39 -11.52
N ASP A 73 4.82 -0.09 -11.12
CA ASP A 73 5.34 -1.44 -11.39
C ASP A 73 6.41 -1.82 -10.38
N HIS A 74 6.56 -3.12 -10.10
CA HIS A 74 7.59 -3.61 -9.19
C HIS A 74 8.95 -3.78 -9.89
N ASP A 75 8.96 -4.31 -11.10
CA ASP A 75 10.18 -4.74 -11.74
C ASP A 75 10.85 -3.58 -12.51
N GLY A 76 12.16 -3.40 -12.32
CA GLY A 76 12.91 -2.42 -13.11
C GLY A 76 12.95 -2.72 -14.61
N VAL A 77 12.65 -3.97 -14.99
CA VAL A 77 12.43 -4.42 -16.37
C VAL A 77 11.25 -5.35 -16.40
N PHE A 78 10.19 -4.99 -17.10
CA PHE A 78 9.00 -5.82 -17.24
C PHE A 78 8.63 -5.97 -18.72
N LYS A 79 8.40 -7.21 -19.16
CA LYS A 79 8.12 -7.57 -20.58
C LYS A 79 9.09 -6.90 -21.57
N GLY A 80 10.38 -6.81 -21.21
CA GLY A 80 11.45 -6.25 -22.03
C GLY A 80 11.59 -4.71 -21.99
N VAL A 81 10.68 -4.00 -21.33
CA VAL A 81 10.73 -2.55 -21.15
C VAL A 81 11.41 -2.21 -19.83
N ARG A 82 12.43 -1.34 -19.86
CA ARG A 82 13.14 -0.88 -18.65
C ARG A 82 12.52 0.43 -18.16
N MET A 83 11.92 0.40 -16.97
CA MET A 83 11.10 1.50 -16.43
C MET A 83 11.85 2.83 -16.38
N GLU A 84 13.04 2.86 -15.82
CA GLU A 84 13.80 4.11 -15.63
C GLU A 84 14.32 4.75 -16.91
N THR A 85 14.48 3.97 -18.00
CA THR A 85 15.05 4.45 -19.27
C THR A 85 14.06 4.50 -20.43
N SER A 86 12.82 4.14 -20.20
CA SER A 86 11.73 4.23 -21.17
C SER A 86 10.80 5.39 -20.84
N THR A 87 10.04 5.84 -21.82
CA THR A 87 9.03 6.88 -21.65
C THR A 87 7.76 6.34 -20.97
N GLU A 88 6.94 7.22 -20.39
CA GLU A 88 5.61 6.84 -19.86
C GLU A 88 4.81 6.06 -20.90
N LYS A 89 4.79 6.53 -22.15
CA LYS A 89 4.05 5.91 -23.24
C LYS A 89 4.49 4.46 -23.51
N GLU A 90 5.80 4.20 -23.48
CA GLU A 90 6.34 2.85 -23.66
C GLU A 90 5.97 1.95 -22.47
N CYS A 91 6.12 2.44 -21.25
CA CYS A 91 5.76 1.70 -20.05
C CYS A 91 4.25 1.39 -20.00
N THR A 92 3.39 2.38 -20.24
CA THR A 92 1.93 2.21 -20.17
C THR A 92 1.34 1.45 -21.36
N SER A 93 2.13 1.17 -22.40
CA SER A 93 1.72 0.26 -23.49
C SER A 93 1.79 -1.22 -23.09
N ILE A 94 2.42 -1.55 -21.96
CA ILE A 94 2.51 -2.91 -21.46
C ILE A 94 1.14 -3.36 -20.95
N THR A 95 0.66 -4.49 -21.49
CA THR A 95 -0.54 -5.15 -20.98
C THR A 95 -0.17 -6.10 -19.85
N LEU A 96 -0.80 -5.92 -18.69
CA LEU A 96 -0.69 -6.79 -17.52
C LEU A 96 -1.43 -8.12 -17.76
N ASP A 97 -1.20 -9.11 -16.89
CA ASP A 97 -1.76 -10.45 -17.05
C ASP A 97 -3.30 -10.50 -16.90
N ASN A 98 -3.90 -9.47 -16.31
CA ASN A 98 -5.36 -9.31 -16.20
C ASN A 98 -5.99 -8.49 -17.34
N GLY A 99 -5.21 -8.09 -18.35
CA GLY A 99 -5.66 -7.32 -19.50
C GLY A 99 -5.67 -5.79 -19.31
N GLU A 100 -5.42 -5.28 -18.10
CA GLU A 100 -5.19 -3.85 -17.91
C GLU A 100 -3.84 -3.43 -18.48
N ASN A 101 -3.69 -2.15 -18.80
CA ASN A 101 -2.37 -1.59 -19.06
C ASN A 101 -1.66 -1.24 -17.76
N LEU A 102 -0.32 -1.25 -17.77
CA LEU A 102 0.49 -0.78 -16.66
C LEU A 102 0.09 0.68 -16.35
N PRO A 103 -0.36 0.97 -15.11
CA PRO A 103 -0.93 2.28 -14.82
C PRO A 103 0.13 3.35 -14.53
N THR A 104 -0.19 4.59 -14.84
CA THR A 104 0.51 5.73 -14.26
C THR A 104 0.15 5.86 -12.78
N LEU A 105 1.01 6.52 -11.98
CA LEU A 105 0.69 6.84 -10.59
C LEU A 105 -0.60 7.70 -10.51
N GLN A 106 -0.79 8.63 -11.43
CA GLN A 106 -2.01 9.45 -11.47
C GLN A 106 -3.26 8.57 -11.61
N GLN A 107 -3.31 7.65 -12.55
CA GLN A 107 -4.44 6.75 -12.76
C GLN A 107 -4.72 5.87 -11.53
N TYR A 108 -3.65 5.36 -10.91
CA TYR A 108 -3.74 4.54 -9.70
C TYR A 108 -4.33 5.33 -8.52
N LEU A 109 -3.83 6.55 -8.29
CA LEU A 109 -4.30 7.43 -7.23
C LEU A 109 -5.71 7.99 -7.49
N ASP A 110 -6.07 8.26 -8.74
CA ASP A 110 -7.45 8.66 -9.09
C ASP A 110 -8.46 7.58 -8.70
N LYS A 111 -8.12 6.31 -8.92
CA LYS A 111 -8.94 5.20 -8.43
C LYS A 111 -8.96 5.13 -6.91
N ALA A 112 -7.81 5.32 -6.28
CA ALA A 112 -7.66 5.25 -4.82
C ALA A 112 -8.51 6.28 -4.08
N LYS A 113 -8.82 7.44 -4.67
CA LYS A 113 -9.69 8.46 -4.05
C LYS A 113 -11.03 7.93 -3.59
N GLY A 114 -11.63 7.02 -4.36
CA GLY A 114 -12.94 6.42 -4.07
C GLY A 114 -12.89 5.23 -3.11
N LEU A 115 -11.71 4.83 -2.63
CA LEU A 115 -11.50 3.66 -1.79
C LEU A 115 -11.17 4.06 -0.34
N LYS A 116 -11.17 3.10 0.58
CA LYS A 116 -10.90 3.32 2.02
C LYS A 116 -9.54 2.78 2.46
N THR A 117 -9.01 1.77 1.77
CA THR A 117 -7.71 1.16 2.09
C THR A 117 -6.59 2.20 2.08
N ARG A 118 -5.61 2.06 2.98
CA ARG A 118 -4.42 2.94 3.00
C ARG A 118 -3.53 2.63 1.81
N LEU A 119 -2.74 3.60 1.44
CA LEU A 119 -1.80 3.54 0.33
C LEU A 119 -0.40 3.36 0.91
N ILE A 120 0.24 2.23 0.67
CA ILE A 120 1.61 1.97 1.10
C ILE A 120 2.49 2.04 -0.14
N LEU A 121 3.08 3.21 -0.39
CA LEU A 121 3.84 3.50 -1.60
C LEU A 121 5.30 3.15 -1.40
N GLU A 122 5.83 2.22 -2.19
CA GLU A 122 7.27 1.96 -2.29
C GLU A 122 7.87 2.79 -3.44
N LEU A 123 8.82 3.67 -3.12
CA LEU A 123 9.69 4.25 -4.15
C LEU A 123 10.83 3.27 -4.44
N LYS A 124 10.92 2.82 -5.68
CA LYS A 124 12.02 1.96 -6.15
C LYS A 124 13.31 2.75 -6.26
N ALA A 125 14.43 2.11 -5.93
CA ALA A 125 15.76 2.71 -6.03
C ALA A 125 16.11 3.03 -7.48
N HIS A 126 16.53 4.24 -7.74
CA HIS A 126 16.94 4.74 -9.06
C HIS A 126 18.46 4.75 -9.20
N LYS A 127 18.93 4.92 -10.42
CA LYS A 127 20.35 4.89 -10.75
C LYS A 127 21.14 6.01 -10.07
N THR A 128 20.52 7.17 -9.82
CA THR A 128 21.18 8.31 -9.18
C THR A 128 20.29 8.94 -8.10
N PRO A 129 20.90 9.54 -7.04
CA PRO A 129 20.16 10.24 -5.99
C PRO A 129 19.29 11.41 -6.50
N GLU A 130 19.72 12.08 -7.57
CA GLU A 130 18.97 13.19 -8.15
C GLU A 130 17.63 12.71 -8.74
N ARG A 131 17.64 11.53 -9.37
CA ARG A 131 16.40 10.94 -9.88
C ARG A 131 15.47 10.51 -8.76
N GLU A 132 16.00 9.98 -7.67
CA GLU A 132 15.20 9.64 -6.48
C GLU A 132 14.59 10.89 -5.85
N THR A 133 15.39 11.96 -5.70
CA THR A 133 14.91 13.24 -5.19
C THR A 133 13.76 13.78 -6.04
N LEU A 134 13.91 13.78 -7.35
CA LEU A 134 12.88 14.23 -8.27
C LEU A 134 11.61 13.40 -8.18
N ALA A 135 11.76 12.06 -8.04
CA ALA A 135 10.62 11.16 -7.86
C ALA A 135 9.89 11.44 -6.55
N VAL A 136 10.62 11.60 -5.44
CA VAL A 136 10.04 11.94 -4.12
C VAL A 136 9.25 13.25 -4.19
N GLU A 137 9.84 14.31 -4.75
CA GLU A 137 9.19 15.62 -4.87
C GLU A 137 7.88 15.53 -5.66
N GLN A 138 7.89 14.83 -6.79
CA GLN A 138 6.69 14.66 -7.61
C GLN A 138 5.62 13.80 -6.91
N ILE A 139 6.02 12.70 -6.26
CA ILE A 139 5.10 11.83 -5.51
C ILE A 139 4.44 12.61 -4.38
N VAL A 140 5.22 13.28 -3.54
CA VAL A 140 4.70 14.02 -2.39
C VAL A 140 3.77 15.15 -2.86
N LYS A 141 4.15 15.87 -3.92
CA LYS A 141 3.29 16.89 -4.51
C LYS A 141 1.97 16.29 -5.00
N MET A 142 2.00 15.20 -5.76
CA MET A 142 0.81 14.56 -6.31
C MET A 142 -0.13 14.07 -5.19
N ILE A 143 0.40 13.37 -4.18
CA ILE A 143 -0.36 12.90 -3.01
C ILE A 143 -1.04 14.06 -2.29
N LYS A 144 -0.34 15.18 -2.10
CA LYS A 144 -0.86 16.39 -1.47
C LYS A 144 -1.96 17.04 -2.31
N ASP A 145 -1.73 17.25 -3.61
CA ASP A 145 -2.69 17.87 -4.51
C ASP A 145 -4.00 17.04 -4.61
N MET A 146 -3.89 15.74 -4.37
CA MET A 146 -5.03 14.82 -4.37
C MET A 146 -5.70 14.65 -2.99
N GLY A 147 -5.15 15.23 -1.92
CA GLY A 147 -5.68 15.15 -0.55
C GLY A 147 -5.56 13.75 0.07
N LEU A 148 -4.52 13.00 -0.30
CA LEU A 148 -4.33 11.61 0.11
C LEU A 148 -3.29 11.43 1.23
N GLU A 149 -2.66 12.51 1.75
CA GLU A 149 -1.54 12.45 2.70
C GLU A 149 -1.87 11.65 3.96
N LYS A 150 -3.08 11.81 4.50
CA LYS A 150 -3.48 11.12 5.75
C LYS A 150 -3.66 9.61 5.58
N ARG A 151 -3.71 9.12 4.34
CA ARG A 151 -3.90 7.71 4.01
C ARG A 151 -2.68 7.08 3.34
N THR A 152 -1.62 7.85 3.08
CA THR A 152 -0.41 7.36 2.40
C THR A 152 0.72 7.19 3.40
N GLU A 153 1.37 6.04 3.33
CA GLU A 153 2.61 5.69 4.01
C GLU A 153 3.67 5.40 2.96
N TYR A 154 4.93 5.67 3.28
CA TYR A 154 6.03 5.56 2.32
C TYR A 154 7.06 4.57 2.79
N ILE A 155 7.57 3.75 1.88
CA ILE A 155 8.71 2.85 2.09
C ILE A 155 9.71 3.00 0.94
N THR A 156 10.97 2.74 1.22
CA THR A 156 12.03 2.66 0.21
C THR A 156 13.15 1.77 0.70
N PHE A 157 13.84 1.10 -0.20
CA PHE A 157 15.05 0.34 0.06
C PHE A 157 16.31 1.02 -0.48
N SER A 158 16.20 2.25 -0.97
CA SER A 158 17.35 3.11 -1.30
C SER A 158 18.11 3.47 -0.02
N ARG A 159 19.47 3.54 -0.12
CA ARG A 159 20.38 3.85 0.99
C ARG A 159 21.18 5.12 0.72
#